data_50acd4f3849151e7b6444dcbdb4e7bfb
#
_entry.id   50acd4f3849151e7b6444dcbdb4e7bfb
#
_cell.length_a   1.000
_cell.length_b   1.000
_cell.length_c   1.000
_cell.angle_alpha   90.00
_cell.angle_beta   90.00
_cell.angle_gamma   90.00
#
_symmetry.space_group_name_H-M   'P 1'
#
loop_
_entity.id
_entity.type
_entity.pdbx_description
1 polymer ?
#
loop_
_entity_poly.entity_id
_entity_poly.type
_entity_poly.pdbx_seq_one_letter_code
_entity_poly.pdbx_strand_id
1 'polypeptide(L)'
;LLYSKRTEAETAMSALSKSFFDTLAERNMTIGDLKNGEKGPAGYFVKLKNKVFDESILTTRVKNVIDHQKYEEWVKKTADDSLISFAQDVLTPQLIKAEATRKELWKSYASADLTLRHINQLRLLNSIECKMREMNAEANRFLLSDTHSLLHSLIEDSDTPFIFEKIGTLLETIMIDEFQDTSTIQWKNFKILLEEIMDHSQGGNLIVGDVKQSIYRWRSGDWRLLNNIDKEFSHRQDQIKKEPLSTNYRSERHIIEFNNEFFKLAEEKESKMLCDKNEYTEQLKNAYIDVKQDIPEKRENIGYVNIQLLAATPSNANDQILEQCEEAVRTLLDAGVRQNEIAILVRSNSTIQTIADYFSEAMPDIKMVSDEAFRLDNSIAVNIIIAAMHFLSHPDDMLTRAFLVKAYQTKVLRNKDMYESKMINAENMASLLPQEFVTDSAALLSLPLFELGERLYQIFHLNEVKGEDAYLYAFYDS
;
A
#
# COMPACT_ATOMS: atom_id res chain seq x y z
N LEU A 1 8.96 0.67 -27.82
CA LEU A 1 9.52 -0.44 -27.03
C LEU A 1 8.40 -1.22 -26.30
N LEU A 2 7.54 -0.58 -25.44
CA LEU A 2 6.48 -1.29 -24.70
C LEU A 2 5.42 -1.91 -25.63
N TYR A 3 4.95 -1.18 -26.63
CA TYR A 3 4.05 -1.72 -27.64
C TYR A 3 4.66 -2.91 -28.40
N SER A 4 5.92 -2.80 -28.82
CA SER A 4 6.66 -3.88 -29.48
C SER A 4 6.71 -5.14 -28.59
N LYS A 5 7.15 -5.00 -27.34
CA LYS A 5 7.23 -6.12 -26.38
C LYS A 5 5.87 -6.79 -26.13
N ARG A 6 4.79 -5.99 -25.99
CA ARG A 6 3.45 -6.53 -25.83
C ARG A 6 3.02 -7.30 -27.07
N THR A 7 3.19 -6.72 -28.27
CA THR A 7 2.77 -7.32 -29.53
C THR A 7 3.57 -8.59 -29.84
N GLU A 8 4.88 -8.59 -29.58
CA GLU A 8 5.74 -9.77 -29.76
C GLU A 8 5.29 -10.93 -28.88
N ALA A 9 5.03 -10.65 -27.59
CA ALA A 9 4.54 -11.67 -26.67
C ALA A 9 3.14 -12.17 -27.04
N GLU A 10 2.20 -11.29 -27.42
CA GLU A 10 0.86 -11.66 -27.91
C GLU A 10 0.96 -12.53 -29.15
N THR A 11 1.82 -12.18 -30.11
CA THR A 11 2.01 -12.92 -31.36
C THR A 11 2.57 -14.29 -31.09
N ALA A 12 3.60 -14.40 -30.24
CA ALA A 12 4.20 -15.67 -29.88
C ALA A 12 3.19 -16.60 -29.17
N MET A 13 2.46 -16.08 -28.18
CA MET A 13 1.45 -16.88 -27.46
C MET A 13 0.25 -17.26 -28.35
N SER A 14 -0.17 -16.39 -29.25
CA SER A 14 -1.23 -16.68 -30.21
C SER A 14 -0.80 -17.71 -31.25
N ALA A 15 0.47 -17.71 -31.65
CA ALA A 15 1.03 -18.72 -32.57
C ALA A 15 0.98 -20.13 -31.97
N LEU A 16 1.18 -20.27 -30.65
CA LEU A 16 1.04 -21.55 -29.94
C LEU A 16 -0.39 -22.10 -30.05
N SER A 17 -1.38 -21.22 -29.87
CA SER A 17 -2.78 -21.62 -30.04
C SER A 17 -3.07 -22.01 -31.46
N LYS A 18 -2.62 -21.24 -32.45
CA LYS A 18 -2.80 -21.58 -33.87
C LYS A 18 -2.19 -22.94 -34.20
N SER A 19 -0.96 -23.20 -33.81
CA SER A 19 -0.27 -24.48 -34.01
C SER A 19 -1.08 -25.67 -33.45
N PHE A 20 -1.68 -25.51 -32.25
CA PHE A 20 -2.54 -26.54 -31.68
C PHE A 20 -3.78 -26.83 -32.54
N PHE A 21 -4.48 -25.80 -33.01
CA PHE A 21 -5.65 -25.98 -33.86
C PHE A 21 -5.30 -26.56 -35.23
N ASP A 22 -4.16 -26.15 -35.80
CA ASP A 22 -3.65 -26.72 -37.06
C ASP A 22 -3.34 -28.22 -36.90
N THR A 23 -2.71 -28.61 -35.77
CA THR A 23 -2.45 -30.03 -35.43
C THR A 23 -3.74 -30.87 -35.32
N LEU A 24 -4.81 -30.31 -34.77
CA LEU A 24 -6.12 -30.98 -34.72
C LEU A 24 -6.74 -31.09 -36.13
N ALA A 25 -6.66 -30.02 -36.93
CA ALA A 25 -7.23 -29.97 -38.28
C ALA A 25 -6.54 -30.97 -39.24
N GLU A 26 -5.25 -31.19 -39.13
CA GLU A 26 -4.51 -32.22 -39.90
C GLU A 26 -5.04 -33.62 -39.69
N ARG A 27 -5.71 -33.89 -38.56
CA ARG A 27 -6.37 -35.16 -38.26
C ARG A 27 -7.88 -35.09 -38.43
N ASN A 28 -8.43 -34.03 -39.03
CA ASN A 28 -9.87 -33.78 -39.14
C ASN A 28 -10.60 -33.80 -37.78
N MET A 29 -9.91 -33.37 -36.72
CA MET A 29 -10.46 -33.35 -35.36
C MET A 29 -10.82 -31.91 -34.94
N THR A 30 -11.77 -31.82 -34.02
CA THR A 30 -12.20 -30.60 -33.37
C THR A 30 -12.00 -30.70 -31.84
N ILE A 31 -12.11 -29.60 -31.13
CA ILE A 31 -12.07 -29.60 -29.64
C ILE A 31 -13.17 -30.49 -29.05
N GLY A 32 -14.33 -30.63 -29.76
CA GLY A 32 -15.46 -31.44 -29.30
C GLY A 32 -15.14 -32.95 -29.28
N ASP A 33 -14.17 -33.39 -30.04
CA ASP A 33 -13.72 -34.80 -30.09
C ASP A 33 -12.86 -35.14 -28.85
N LEU A 34 -12.25 -34.15 -28.22
CA LEU A 34 -11.46 -34.31 -27.01
C LEU A 34 -12.35 -34.35 -25.75
N LYS A 35 -11.82 -34.95 -24.68
CA LYS A 35 -12.51 -35.05 -23.38
C LYS A 35 -12.81 -33.67 -22.79
N ASN A 36 -14.09 -33.46 -22.50
CA ASN A 36 -14.61 -32.21 -21.94
C ASN A 36 -14.46 -30.93 -22.82
N GLY A 37 -14.03 -31.05 -24.07
CA GLY A 37 -13.93 -29.94 -25.01
C GLY A 37 -13.19 -28.72 -24.42
N GLU A 38 -13.82 -27.54 -24.43
CA GLU A 38 -13.26 -26.32 -23.85
C GLU A 38 -13.03 -26.36 -22.32
N LYS A 39 -13.76 -27.25 -21.62
CA LYS A 39 -13.56 -27.44 -20.16
C LYS A 39 -12.43 -28.43 -19.85
N GLY A 40 -11.85 -29.08 -20.88
CA GLY A 40 -10.69 -29.94 -20.81
C GLY A 40 -9.37 -29.17 -21.00
N PRO A 41 -8.26 -29.91 -21.18
CA PRO A 41 -6.96 -29.30 -21.46
C PRO A 41 -6.91 -28.44 -22.72
N ALA A 42 -7.74 -28.78 -23.76
CA ALA A 42 -7.89 -27.99 -24.98
C ALA A 42 -8.35 -26.54 -24.72
N GLY A 43 -9.10 -26.31 -23.64
CA GLY A 43 -9.50 -24.97 -23.22
C GLY A 43 -8.34 -24.01 -22.92
N TYR A 44 -7.16 -24.54 -22.62
CA TYR A 44 -5.95 -23.76 -22.51
C TYR A 44 -5.65 -22.99 -23.81
N PHE A 45 -5.69 -23.67 -24.94
CA PHE A 45 -5.40 -23.07 -26.23
C PHE A 45 -6.55 -22.15 -26.72
N VAL A 46 -7.79 -22.42 -26.32
CA VAL A 46 -8.92 -21.49 -26.56
C VAL A 46 -8.71 -20.19 -25.82
N LYS A 47 -8.28 -20.26 -24.56
CA LYS A 47 -7.96 -19.07 -23.77
C LYS A 47 -6.79 -18.29 -24.37
N LEU A 48 -5.72 -18.96 -24.82
CA LEU A 48 -4.61 -18.32 -25.53
C LEU A 48 -5.09 -17.61 -26.81
N LYS A 49 -5.99 -18.23 -27.58
CA LYS A 49 -6.61 -17.60 -28.75
C LYS A 49 -7.37 -16.33 -28.40
N ASN A 50 -8.05 -16.34 -27.27
CA ASN A 50 -8.82 -15.21 -26.75
C ASN A 50 -7.95 -14.20 -25.96
N LYS A 51 -6.62 -14.30 -26.05
CA LYS A 51 -5.65 -13.41 -25.38
C LYS A 51 -5.77 -13.41 -23.85
N VAL A 52 -6.19 -14.51 -23.26
CA VAL A 52 -6.15 -14.74 -21.82
C VAL A 52 -4.81 -15.42 -21.52
N PHE A 53 -3.89 -14.70 -20.84
CA PHE A 53 -2.53 -15.17 -20.59
C PHE A 53 -2.18 -15.26 -19.10
N ASP A 54 -3.09 -14.87 -18.22
CA ASP A 54 -2.91 -14.94 -16.76
C ASP A 54 -3.04 -16.38 -16.23
N GLU A 55 -2.86 -16.55 -14.94
CA GLU A 55 -2.90 -17.88 -14.31
C GLU A 55 -4.28 -18.55 -14.34
N SER A 56 -5.35 -17.82 -14.66
CA SER A 56 -6.69 -18.40 -14.81
C SER A 56 -6.79 -19.42 -15.93
N ILE A 57 -5.80 -19.44 -16.83
CA ILE A 57 -5.67 -20.45 -17.89
C ILE A 57 -5.36 -21.85 -17.33
N LEU A 58 -4.70 -21.92 -16.15
CA LEU A 58 -4.24 -23.14 -15.50
C LEU A 58 -5.35 -23.81 -14.68
N THR A 59 -6.29 -24.45 -15.35
CA THR A 59 -7.30 -25.27 -14.66
C THR A 59 -6.68 -26.53 -14.04
N THR A 60 -7.36 -27.16 -13.09
CA THR A 60 -6.89 -28.40 -12.45
C THR A 60 -6.54 -29.48 -13.47
N ARG A 61 -7.31 -29.61 -14.56
CA ARG A 61 -7.04 -30.59 -15.62
C ARG A 61 -5.79 -30.25 -16.42
N VAL A 62 -5.58 -28.97 -16.72
CA VAL A 62 -4.36 -28.47 -17.37
C VAL A 62 -3.14 -28.77 -16.49
N LYS A 63 -3.22 -28.48 -15.19
CA LYS A 63 -2.14 -28.78 -14.23
C LYS A 63 -1.85 -30.29 -14.15
N ASN A 64 -2.88 -31.14 -14.15
CA ASN A 64 -2.70 -32.59 -14.19
C ASN A 64 -1.91 -33.08 -15.40
N VAL A 65 -2.11 -32.47 -16.57
CA VAL A 65 -1.35 -32.81 -17.78
C VAL A 65 0.09 -32.28 -17.67
N ILE A 66 0.28 -31.04 -17.21
CA ILE A 66 1.60 -30.42 -17.15
C ILE A 66 2.49 -31.06 -16.08
N ASP A 67 1.97 -31.20 -14.85
CA ASP A 67 2.75 -31.61 -13.68
C ASP A 67 2.88 -33.14 -13.57
N HIS A 68 1.88 -33.88 -14.05
CA HIS A 68 1.80 -35.34 -13.87
C HIS A 68 1.73 -36.10 -15.19
N GLN A 69 1.82 -35.41 -16.34
CA GLN A 69 1.73 -35.99 -17.69
C GLN A 69 0.52 -36.90 -17.89
N LYS A 70 -0.63 -36.57 -17.28
CA LYS A 70 -1.87 -37.33 -17.36
C LYS A 70 -2.54 -37.12 -18.69
N TYR A 71 -2.13 -37.86 -19.73
CA TYR A 71 -2.71 -37.78 -21.06
C TYR A 71 -4.21 -38.23 -21.10
N GLU A 72 -4.69 -38.98 -20.10
CA GLU A 72 -6.09 -39.39 -19.96
C GLU A 72 -7.05 -38.20 -19.77
N GLU A 73 -6.52 -37.01 -19.46
CA GLU A 73 -7.33 -35.78 -19.42
C GLU A 73 -7.74 -35.29 -20.83
N TRP A 74 -7.02 -35.72 -21.88
CA TRP A 74 -7.33 -35.39 -23.26
C TRP A 74 -8.38 -36.30 -23.90
N VAL A 75 -8.43 -37.55 -23.48
CA VAL A 75 -9.18 -38.61 -24.20
C VAL A 75 -10.42 -39.10 -23.45
N LYS A 76 -11.48 -39.42 -24.18
CA LYS A 76 -12.65 -40.06 -23.61
C LYS A 76 -12.33 -41.53 -23.28
N LYS A 77 -13.07 -42.14 -22.35
CA LYS A 77 -12.88 -43.56 -21.98
C LYS A 77 -13.04 -44.56 -23.15
N THR A 78 -13.70 -44.13 -24.22
CA THR A 78 -13.95 -44.91 -25.45
C THR A 78 -12.96 -44.58 -26.57
N ALA A 79 -11.83 -43.91 -26.25
CA ALA A 79 -10.84 -43.55 -27.25
C ALA A 79 -10.10 -44.79 -27.75
N ASP A 80 -9.73 -44.79 -29.03
CA ASP A 80 -8.90 -45.81 -29.64
C ASP A 80 -7.39 -45.57 -29.30
N ASP A 81 -6.58 -46.59 -29.54
CA ASP A 81 -5.14 -46.57 -29.25
C ASP A 81 -4.41 -45.46 -30.05
N SER A 82 -4.91 -45.13 -31.24
CA SER A 82 -4.35 -44.04 -32.08
C SER A 82 -4.56 -42.68 -31.45
N LEU A 83 -5.72 -42.44 -30.85
CA LEU A 83 -6.00 -41.17 -30.15
C LEU A 83 -5.25 -41.08 -28.81
N ILE A 84 -5.05 -42.20 -28.12
CA ILE A 84 -4.28 -42.27 -26.90
C ILE A 84 -2.80 -41.91 -27.20
N SER A 85 -2.20 -42.53 -28.20
CA SER A 85 -0.81 -42.20 -28.61
C SER A 85 -0.70 -40.76 -29.08
N PHE A 86 -1.67 -40.22 -29.80
CA PHE A 86 -1.67 -38.81 -30.20
C PHE A 86 -1.73 -37.85 -29.01
N ALA A 87 -2.55 -38.17 -28.02
CA ALA A 87 -2.62 -37.36 -26.80
C ALA A 87 -1.32 -37.38 -26.01
N GLN A 88 -0.64 -38.53 -25.95
CA GLN A 88 0.59 -38.73 -25.22
C GLN A 88 1.80 -38.08 -25.95
N ASP A 89 1.92 -38.34 -27.25
CA ASP A 89 3.14 -38.04 -28.01
C ASP A 89 3.10 -36.65 -28.65
N VAL A 90 1.91 -36.06 -28.83
CA VAL A 90 1.75 -34.78 -29.52
C VAL A 90 1.09 -33.73 -28.64
N LEU A 91 -0.13 -33.98 -28.14
CA LEU A 91 -0.90 -32.93 -27.43
C LEU A 91 -0.30 -32.57 -26.08
N THR A 92 0.17 -33.56 -25.30
CA THR A 92 0.77 -33.35 -24.00
C THR A 92 2.08 -32.55 -24.10
N PRO A 93 3.06 -32.93 -24.93
CA PRO A 93 4.26 -32.16 -25.16
C PRO A 93 3.98 -30.74 -25.67
N GLN A 94 2.99 -30.61 -26.57
CA GLN A 94 2.61 -29.30 -27.11
C GLN A 94 2.07 -28.37 -26.02
N LEU A 95 1.25 -28.88 -25.08
CA LEU A 95 0.76 -28.12 -23.94
C LEU A 95 1.89 -27.72 -22.98
N ILE A 96 2.78 -28.66 -22.66
CA ILE A 96 3.94 -28.38 -21.79
C ILE A 96 4.84 -27.29 -22.38
N LYS A 97 5.12 -27.39 -23.69
CA LYS A 97 5.91 -26.37 -24.41
C LYS A 97 5.19 -25.02 -24.41
N ALA A 98 3.88 -25.01 -24.64
CA ALA A 98 3.10 -23.78 -24.65
C ALA A 98 3.12 -23.09 -23.29
N GLU A 99 2.99 -23.84 -22.20
CA GLU A 99 3.05 -23.27 -20.85
C GLU A 99 4.45 -22.76 -20.50
N ALA A 100 5.51 -23.46 -20.88
CA ALA A 100 6.88 -22.98 -20.68
C ALA A 100 7.10 -21.63 -21.39
N THR A 101 6.68 -21.50 -22.64
CA THR A 101 6.77 -20.25 -23.40
C THR A 101 5.89 -19.15 -22.79
N ARG A 102 4.67 -19.47 -22.36
CA ARG A 102 3.78 -18.50 -21.68
C ARG A 102 4.45 -17.96 -20.41
N LYS A 103 4.99 -18.82 -19.55
CA LYS A 103 5.68 -18.40 -18.31
C LYS A 103 6.84 -17.46 -18.58
N GLU A 104 7.64 -17.75 -19.60
CA GLU A 104 8.77 -16.90 -19.99
C GLU A 104 8.30 -15.51 -20.44
N LEU A 105 7.27 -15.44 -21.26
CA LEU A 105 6.79 -14.20 -21.85
C LEU A 105 5.83 -13.41 -20.94
N TRP A 106 5.17 -14.08 -20.00
CA TRP A 106 4.12 -13.48 -19.17
C TRP A 106 4.58 -12.23 -18.41
N LYS A 107 5.74 -12.28 -17.77
CA LYS A 107 6.24 -11.14 -16.97
C LYS A 107 6.48 -9.91 -17.85
N SER A 108 7.05 -10.10 -19.03
CA SER A 108 7.29 -9.02 -19.98
C SER A 108 5.98 -8.46 -20.55
N TYR A 109 5.04 -9.33 -20.91
CA TYR A 109 3.71 -8.96 -21.39
C TYR A 109 2.93 -8.18 -20.35
N ALA A 110 2.78 -8.73 -19.14
CA ALA A 110 2.00 -8.13 -18.06
C ALA A 110 2.55 -6.76 -17.66
N SER A 111 3.88 -6.63 -17.57
CA SER A 111 4.52 -5.34 -17.27
C SER A 111 4.28 -4.32 -18.37
N ALA A 112 4.39 -4.71 -19.64
CA ALA A 112 4.15 -3.81 -20.76
C ALA A 112 2.67 -3.39 -20.86
N ASP A 113 1.74 -4.33 -20.69
CA ASP A 113 0.30 -4.08 -20.76
C ASP A 113 -0.15 -3.17 -19.61
N LEU A 114 0.28 -3.46 -18.38
CA LEU A 114 -0.02 -2.63 -17.20
C LEU A 114 0.51 -1.19 -17.37
N THR A 115 1.76 -1.04 -17.83
CA THR A 115 2.35 0.28 -18.07
C THR A 115 1.57 1.05 -19.14
N LEU A 116 1.19 0.38 -20.24
CA LEU A 116 0.44 1.01 -21.32
C LEU A 116 -0.97 1.45 -20.90
N ARG A 117 -1.63 0.70 -20.01
CA ARG A 117 -2.94 1.10 -19.45
C ARG A 117 -2.84 2.38 -18.64
N HIS A 118 -1.72 2.61 -17.96
CA HIS A 118 -1.51 3.76 -17.08
C HIS A 118 -0.62 4.85 -17.68
N ILE A 119 -0.24 4.76 -18.96
CA ILE A 119 0.73 5.67 -19.57
C ILE A 119 0.29 7.14 -19.52
N ASN A 120 -1.01 7.40 -19.66
CA ASN A 120 -1.55 8.76 -19.62
C ASN A 120 -1.51 9.34 -18.20
N GLN A 121 -1.75 8.50 -17.18
CA GLN A 121 -1.63 8.89 -15.77
C GLN A 121 -0.17 9.21 -15.43
N LEU A 122 0.78 8.39 -15.89
CA LEU A 122 2.21 8.63 -15.71
C LEU A 122 2.66 9.93 -16.40
N ARG A 123 2.14 10.22 -17.60
CA ARG A 123 2.41 11.49 -18.31
C ARG A 123 1.85 12.69 -17.53
N LEU A 124 0.64 12.56 -17.01
CA LEU A 124 0.02 13.62 -16.20
C LEU A 124 0.82 13.89 -14.94
N LEU A 125 1.22 12.85 -14.22
CA LEU A 125 2.08 12.99 -13.03
C LEU A 125 3.40 13.69 -13.35
N ASN A 126 4.07 13.31 -14.45
CA ASN A 126 5.28 13.98 -14.88
C ASN A 126 5.04 15.47 -15.22
N SER A 127 3.92 15.79 -15.87
CA SER A 127 3.57 17.17 -16.18
C SER A 127 3.29 18.00 -14.94
N ILE A 128 2.63 17.41 -13.94
CA ILE A 128 2.38 18.03 -12.63
C ILE A 128 3.71 18.29 -11.91
N GLU A 129 4.59 17.29 -11.88
CA GLU A 129 5.90 17.43 -11.26
C GLU A 129 6.73 18.54 -11.90
N CYS A 130 6.81 18.57 -13.24
CA CYS A 130 7.51 19.62 -13.97
C CYS A 130 6.95 21.01 -13.65
N LYS A 131 5.61 21.15 -13.63
CA LYS A 131 4.98 22.45 -13.34
C LYS A 131 5.18 22.86 -11.88
N MET A 132 5.12 21.91 -10.95
CA MET A 132 5.41 22.17 -9.54
C MET A 132 6.84 22.66 -9.33
N ARG A 133 7.83 22.05 -9.99
CA ARG A 133 9.23 22.48 -9.95
C ARG A 133 9.42 23.89 -10.52
N GLU A 134 8.77 24.19 -11.65
CA GLU A 134 8.78 25.53 -12.26
C GLU A 134 8.22 26.58 -11.30
N MET A 135 7.03 26.34 -10.74
CA MET A 135 6.39 27.25 -9.79
C MET A 135 7.21 27.46 -8.51
N ASN A 136 7.85 26.41 -8.00
CA ASN A 136 8.72 26.51 -6.83
C ASN A 136 9.98 27.32 -7.14
N ALA A 137 10.57 27.15 -8.33
CA ALA A 137 11.72 27.92 -8.77
C ALA A 137 11.36 29.40 -8.95
N GLU A 138 10.23 29.72 -9.58
CA GLU A 138 9.72 31.11 -9.74
C GLU A 138 9.47 31.78 -8.38
N ALA A 139 8.97 31.01 -7.40
CA ALA A 139 8.68 31.52 -6.07
C ALA A 139 9.89 31.49 -5.11
N ASN A 140 11.08 31.08 -5.57
CA ASN A 140 12.26 30.80 -4.76
C ASN A 140 11.96 29.89 -3.55
N ARG A 141 11.14 28.86 -3.76
CA ARG A 141 10.78 27.87 -2.76
C ARG A 141 11.55 26.58 -3.00
N PHE A 142 12.00 25.97 -1.91
CA PHE A 142 12.68 24.69 -1.91
C PHE A 142 11.88 23.70 -1.04
N LEU A 143 11.60 22.52 -1.59
CA LEU A 143 10.90 21.47 -0.86
C LEU A 143 11.90 20.66 -0.02
N LEU A 144 11.60 20.48 1.26
CA LEU A 144 12.43 19.64 2.14
C LEU A 144 12.58 18.20 1.63
N SER A 145 11.58 17.68 0.91
CA SER A 145 11.66 16.37 0.24
C SER A 145 12.77 16.27 -0.80
N ASP A 146 13.15 17.38 -1.42
CA ASP A 146 14.14 17.42 -2.49
C ASP A 146 15.58 17.56 -1.95
N THR A 147 15.73 17.84 -0.65
CA THR A 147 17.06 18.06 0.00
C THR A 147 17.99 16.89 -0.23
N HIS A 148 17.50 15.66 -0.06
CA HIS A 148 18.34 14.47 -0.21
C HIS A 148 18.78 14.24 -1.65
N SER A 149 17.90 14.50 -2.62
CA SER A 149 18.20 14.38 -4.04
C SER A 149 19.16 15.46 -4.52
N LEU A 150 19.00 16.70 -4.02
CA LEU A 150 19.91 17.79 -4.32
C LEU A 150 21.30 17.52 -3.73
N LEU A 151 21.36 17.11 -2.47
CA LEU A 151 22.62 16.75 -1.82
C LEU A 151 23.31 15.63 -2.59
N HIS A 152 22.56 14.60 -3.00
CA HIS A 152 23.08 13.48 -3.79
C HIS A 152 23.67 13.94 -5.13
N SER A 153 22.98 14.82 -5.87
CA SER A 153 23.50 15.36 -7.12
C SER A 153 24.79 16.19 -6.93
N LEU A 154 24.87 16.95 -5.85
CA LEU A 154 26.08 17.71 -5.51
C LEU A 154 27.27 16.83 -5.12
N ILE A 155 26.98 15.61 -4.61
CA ILE A 155 27.98 14.63 -4.21
C ILE A 155 28.46 13.81 -5.43
N GLU A 156 27.53 13.37 -6.31
CA GLU A 156 27.88 12.56 -7.50
C GLU A 156 28.74 13.31 -8.51
N ASP A 157 28.60 14.63 -8.62
CA ASP A 157 29.32 15.45 -9.61
C ASP A 157 30.75 15.84 -9.18
N SER A 158 31.21 15.44 -8.00
CA SER A 158 32.56 15.77 -7.51
C SER A 158 33.29 14.58 -6.91
N ASP A 159 34.54 14.36 -7.33
CA ASP A 159 35.41 13.29 -6.83
C ASP A 159 35.72 13.39 -5.33
N THR A 160 35.64 14.59 -4.77
CA THR A 160 35.70 14.87 -3.33
C THR A 160 34.78 16.05 -3.01
N PRO A 161 33.53 15.79 -2.54
CA PRO A 161 32.62 16.89 -2.25
C PRO A 161 33.16 17.77 -1.13
N PHE A 162 33.44 19.03 -1.45
CA PHE A 162 33.90 20.06 -0.52
C PHE A 162 33.09 20.11 0.81
N ILE A 163 31.82 19.73 0.77
CA ILE A 163 30.95 19.62 1.93
C ILE A 163 31.46 18.56 2.90
N PHE A 164 31.88 17.41 2.41
CA PHE A 164 32.37 16.31 3.24
C PHE A 164 33.77 16.56 3.75
N GLU A 165 34.63 17.20 2.97
CA GLU A 165 35.93 17.67 3.45
C GLU A 165 35.82 18.63 4.64
N LYS A 166 34.84 19.56 4.58
CA LYS A 166 34.57 20.49 5.66
C LYS A 166 33.91 19.85 6.88
N ILE A 167 33.01 18.92 6.72
CA ILE A 167 32.24 18.29 7.81
C ILE A 167 33.00 17.06 8.33
N GLY A 168 33.55 16.24 7.47
CA GLY A 168 34.23 14.99 7.82
C GLY A 168 35.45 15.20 8.71
N THR A 169 36.20 16.30 8.55
CA THR A 169 37.32 16.66 9.42
C THR A 169 36.90 17.04 10.85
N LEU A 170 35.63 17.31 11.09
CA LEU A 170 35.08 17.72 12.39
C LEU A 170 34.32 16.59 13.09
N LEU A 171 33.94 15.52 12.36
CA LEU A 171 33.15 14.40 12.89
C LEU A 171 34.07 13.23 13.20
N GLU A 172 34.05 12.75 14.43
CA GLU A 172 34.82 11.59 14.88
C GLU A 172 33.96 10.34 14.94
N THR A 173 32.63 10.49 15.09
CA THR A 173 31.68 9.38 15.22
C THR A 173 30.31 9.79 14.68
N ILE A 174 29.66 8.89 13.94
CA ILE A 174 28.27 9.01 13.53
C ILE A 174 27.48 7.87 14.17
N MET A 175 26.36 8.24 14.79
CA MET A 175 25.39 7.30 15.35
C MET A 175 24.05 7.47 14.62
N ILE A 176 23.53 6.39 14.06
CA ILE A 176 22.24 6.37 13.35
C ILE A 176 21.32 5.39 14.06
N ASP A 177 20.20 5.89 14.55
CA ASP A 177 19.13 5.09 15.12
C ASP A 177 17.99 4.89 14.12
N GLU A 178 17.14 3.89 14.35
CA GLU A 178 16.01 3.51 13.48
C GLU A 178 16.42 3.33 12.00
N PHE A 179 17.59 2.74 11.77
CA PHE A 179 18.22 2.67 10.45
C PHE A 179 17.37 1.92 9.41
N GLN A 180 16.48 1.00 9.82
CA GLN A 180 15.56 0.28 8.93
C GLN A 180 14.61 1.20 8.15
N ASP A 181 14.44 2.45 8.59
CA ASP A 181 13.57 3.45 7.95
C ASP A 181 14.35 4.40 7.03
N THR A 182 15.67 4.21 6.92
CA THR A 182 16.55 5.00 6.05
C THR A 182 16.27 4.66 4.58
N SER A 183 16.13 5.70 3.74
CA SER A 183 16.01 5.51 2.29
C SER A 183 17.37 5.28 1.62
N THR A 184 17.35 4.63 0.46
CA THR A 184 18.57 4.39 -0.33
C THR A 184 19.34 5.68 -0.67
N ILE A 185 18.63 6.79 -0.91
CA ILE A 185 19.27 8.09 -1.21
C ILE A 185 19.93 8.67 0.04
N GLN A 186 19.22 8.65 1.19
CA GLN A 186 19.80 9.06 2.47
C GLN A 186 21.04 8.25 2.80
N TRP A 187 20.94 6.93 2.64
CA TRP A 187 22.06 6.03 2.91
C TRP A 187 23.28 6.36 2.06
N LYS A 188 23.11 6.54 0.75
CA LYS A 188 24.22 6.91 -0.15
C LYS A 188 24.95 8.19 0.32
N ASN A 189 24.17 9.17 0.81
CA ASN A 189 24.74 10.42 1.33
C ASN A 189 25.52 10.20 2.64
N PHE A 190 24.97 9.42 3.58
CA PHE A 190 25.64 9.16 4.87
C PHE A 190 26.81 8.18 4.76
N LYS A 191 26.72 7.21 3.84
CA LYS A 191 27.74 6.17 3.67
C LYS A 191 29.14 6.76 3.43
N ILE A 192 29.23 7.79 2.60
CA ILE A 192 30.49 8.48 2.29
C ILE A 192 31.11 9.09 3.56
N LEU A 193 30.30 9.73 4.42
CA LEU A 193 30.77 10.26 5.70
C LEU A 193 31.24 9.17 6.66
N LEU A 194 30.51 8.06 6.72
CA LEU A 194 30.87 6.91 7.54
C LEU A 194 32.21 6.31 7.09
N GLU A 195 32.39 6.15 5.78
CA GLU A 195 33.63 5.62 5.20
C GLU A 195 34.82 6.56 5.48
N GLU A 196 34.63 7.87 5.37
CA GLU A 196 35.66 8.86 5.69
C GLU A 196 36.09 8.81 7.16
N ILE A 197 35.11 8.70 8.08
CA ILE A 197 35.38 8.55 9.52
C ILE A 197 36.10 7.24 9.80
N MET A 198 35.74 6.14 9.14
CA MET A 198 36.41 4.85 9.29
C MET A 198 37.89 4.90 8.84
N ASP A 199 38.24 5.79 7.92
CA ASP A 199 39.62 5.95 7.44
C ASP A 199 40.49 6.78 8.37
N HIS A 200 39.93 7.75 9.07
CA HIS A 200 40.70 8.75 9.83
C HIS A 200 40.53 8.66 11.34
N SER A 201 39.49 8.03 11.85
CA SER A 201 39.17 8.00 13.27
C SER A 201 39.52 6.68 13.93
N GLN A 202 40.01 6.74 15.17
CA GLN A 202 40.10 5.59 16.07
C GLN A 202 38.72 5.32 16.76
N GLY A 203 37.72 6.20 16.55
CA GLY A 203 36.37 6.05 17.03
C GLY A 203 35.55 5.10 16.17
N GLY A 204 34.47 4.59 16.70
CA GLY A 204 33.54 3.70 15.96
C GLY A 204 32.24 4.41 15.61
N ASN A 205 31.75 4.18 14.41
CA ASN A 205 30.38 4.53 14.04
C ASN A 205 29.40 3.51 14.63
N LEU A 206 28.15 3.93 14.88
CA LEU A 206 27.12 3.07 15.42
C LEU A 206 25.85 3.16 14.55
N ILE A 207 25.36 2.02 14.08
CA ILE A 207 24.09 1.90 13.38
C ILE A 207 23.21 0.98 14.20
N VAL A 208 22.04 1.46 14.59
CA VAL A 208 21.06 0.72 15.38
C VAL A 208 19.74 0.66 14.62
N GLY A 209 19.08 -0.51 14.66
CA GLY A 209 17.78 -0.69 14.02
C GLY A 209 17.30 -2.12 14.12
N ASP A 210 16.05 -2.32 13.73
CA ASP A 210 15.41 -3.64 13.66
C ASP A 210 14.61 -3.75 12.35
N VAL A 211 15.04 -4.63 11.45
CA VAL A 211 14.39 -4.84 10.14
C VAL A 211 12.90 -5.18 10.27
N LYS A 212 12.50 -5.82 11.38
CA LYS A 212 11.13 -6.21 11.67
C LYS A 212 10.22 -5.03 12.04
N GLN A 213 10.81 -3.89 12.41
CA GLN A 213 10.11 -2.65 12.77
C GLN A 213 9.99 -1.65 11.61
N SER A 214 10.44 -2.01 10.40
CA SER A 214 10.34 -1.13 9.23
C SER A 214 8.89 -0.92 8.80
N ILE A 215 8.37 0.29 8.96
CA ILE A 215 6.99 0.70 8.61
C ILE A 215 6.93 1.87 7.62
N TYR A 216 8.09 2.43 7.21
CA TYR A 216 8.18 3.62 6.37
C TYR A 216 8.56 3.34 4.91
N ARG A 217 8.22 2.15 4.38
CA ARG A 217 8.44 1.83 2.96
C ARG A 217 7.77 2.84 2.02
N TRP A 218 6.63 3.37 2.38
CA TRP A 218 5.91 4.39 1.62
C TRP A 218 6.63 5.75 1.57
N ARG A 219 7.59 5.99 2.49
CA ARG A 219 8.54 7.12 2.47
C ARG A 219 9.90 6.75 1.89
N SER A 220 9.98 5.66 1.12
CA SER A 220 11.22 5.14 0.52
C SER A 220 12.22 4.52 1.51
N GLY A 221 11.82 4.23 2.76
CA GLY A 221 12.62 3.44 3.69
C GLY A 221 12.93 2.06 3.12
N ASP A 222 14.16 1.60 3.24
CA ASP A 222 14.61 0.32 2.71
C ASP A 222 15.32 -0.51 3.79
N TRP A 223 14.55 -1.34 4.49
CA TRP A 223 15.04 -2.25 5.52
C TRP A 223 16.15 -3.21 5.06
N ARG A 224 16.25 -3.45 3.74
CA ARG A 224 17.29 -4.32 3.16
C ARG A 224 18.69 -3.75 3.34
N LEU A 225 18.83 -2.44 3.50
CA LEU A 225 20.10 -1.79 3.80
C LEU A 225 20.66 -2.30 5.13
N LEU A 226 19.83 -2.34 6.19
CA LEU A 226 20.24 -2.89 7.49
C LEU A 226 20.49 -4.39 7.40
N ASN A 227 19.60 -5.13 6.76
CA ASN A 227 19.71 -6.58 6.63
C ASN A 227 20.99 -7.01 5.90
N ASN A 228 21.48 -6.21 4.94
CA ASN A 228 22.66 -6.48 4.14
C ASN A 228 23.82 -5.50 4.41
N ILE A 229 23.91 -4.94 5.60
CA ILE A 229 24.90 -3.90 5.93
C ILE A 229 26.34 -4.34 5.63
N ASP A 230 26.65 -5.64 5.76
CA ASP A 230 27.97 -6.19 5.39
C ASP A 230 28.31 -5.98 3.92
N LYS A 231 27.31 -6.08 3.04
CA LYS A 231 27.50 -5.91 1.58
C LYS A 231 27.73 -4.45 1.23
N GLU A 232 27.18 -3.54 2.04
CA GLU A 232 27.37 -2.11 1.85
C GLU A 232 28.82 -1.69 2.08
N PHE A 233 29.55 -2.36 2.97
CA PHE A 233 30.95 -2.14 3.30
C PHE A 233 31.82 -3.33 2.89
N SER A 234 31.62 -3.87 1.71
CA SER A 234 32.29 -5.10 1.22
C SER A 234 33.82 -5.09 1.30
N HIS A 235 34.44 -3.90 1.24
CA HIS A 235 35.90 -3.73 1.33
C HIS A 235 36.43 -3.53 2.75
N ARG A 236 35.53 -3.48 3.77
CA ARG A 236 35.83 -3.18 5.17
C ARG A 236 35.11 -4.12 6.15
N GLN A 237 34.85 -5.34 5.73
CA GLN A 237 34.09 -6.31 6.52
C GLN A 237 34.73 -6.66 7.86
N ASP A 238 36.07 -6.59 7.94
CA ASP A 238 36.87 -6.78 9.13
C ASP A 238 36.71 -5.67 10.19
N GLN A 239 36.20 -4.51 9.78
CA GLN A 239 35.93 -3.36 10.66
C GLN A 239 34.46 -3.33 11.17
N ILE A 240 33.61 -4.23 10.67
CA ILE A 240 32.19 -4.27 11.04
C ILE A 240 31.95 -5.31 12.12
N LYS A 241 31.36 -4.89 13.24
CA LYS A 241 30.92 -5.78 14.29
C LYS A 241 29.39 -5.72 14.40
N LYS A 242 28.74 -6.85 14.23
CA LYS A 242 27.30 -6.99 14.45
C LYS A 242 27.05 -7.61 15.82
N GLU A 243 26.23 -6.94 16.61
CA GLU A 243 25.80 -7.43 17.94
C GLU A 243 24.29 -7.36 18.06
N PRO A 244 23.60 -8.48 18.16
CA PRO A 244 22.16 -8.49 18.42
C PRO A 244 21.86 -8.10 19.87
N LEU A 245 20.86 -7.25 20.08
CA LEU A 245 20.30 -6.98 21.39
C LEU A 245 19.17 -7.97 21.67
N SER A 246 19.53 -9.16 22.17
CA SER A 246 18.59 -10.26 22.31
C SER A 246 17.63 -10.13 23.49
N THR A 247 17.98 -9.41 24.53
CA THR A 247 17.20 -9.34 25.78
C THR A 247 16.18 -8.22 25.76
N ASN A 248 14.90 -8.55 25.94
CA ASN A 248 13.81 -7.58 26.05
C ASN A 248 13.61 -7.14 27.51
N TYR A 249 14.06 -5.93 27.82
CA TYR A 249 13.88 -5.32 29.14
C TYR A 249 12.59 -4.48 29.26
N ARG A 250 11.86 -4.26 28.19
CA ARG A 250 10.65 -3.41 28.14
C ARG A 250 9.41 -4.16 28.59
N SER A 251 9.19 -5.35 28.03
CA SER A 251 7.93 -6.08 28.16
C SER A 251 7.93 -7.09 29.31
N GLU A 252 6.74 -7.45 29.77
CA GLU A 252 6.57 -8.51 30.75
C GLU A 252 6.72 -9.90 30.12
N ARG A 253 7.00 -10.91 30.94
CA ARG A 253 7.34 -12.28 30.52
C ARG A 253 6.32 -12.87 29.54
N HIS A 254 5.05 -12.88 29.89
CA HIS A 254 4.02 -13.53 29.05
C HIS A 254 3.88 -12.84 27.68
N ILE A 255 4.14 -11.52 27.59
CA ILE A 255 4.12 -10.78 26.32
C ILE A 255 5.30 -11.20 25.44
N ILE A 256 6.50 -11.34 26.04
CA ILE A 256 7.70 -11.77 25.31
C ILE A 256 7.51 -13.21 24.79
N GLU A 257 7.03 -14.12 25.65
CA GLU A 257 6.77 -15.52 25.29
C GLU A 257 5.74 -15.61 24.15
N PHE A 258 4.63 -14.86 24.25
CA PHE A 258 3.64 -14.81 23.21
C PHE A 258 4.22 -14.30 21.89
N ASN A 259 4.94 -13.18 21.91
CA ASN A 259 5.53 -12.60 20.70
C ASN A 259 6.53 -13.56 20.06
N ASN A 260 7.38 -14.23 20.84
CA ASN A 260 8.34 -15.19 20.33
C ASN A 260 7.67 -16.33 19.56
N GLU A 261 6.60 -16.91 20.11
CA GLU A 261 5.86 -17.98 19.44
C GLU A 261 5.05 -17.48 18.25
N PHE A 262 4.36 -16.34 18.41
CA PHE A 262 3.53 -15.77 17.35
C PHE A 262 4.33 -15.42 16.10
N PHE A 263 5.41 -14.65 16.24
CA PHE A 263 6.19 -14.19 15.08
C PHE A 263 6.98 -15.31 14.43
N LYS A 264 7.42 -16.31 15.18
CA LYS A 264 8.00 -17.52 14.63
C LYS A 264 7.00 -18.29 13.76
N LEU A 265 5.78 -18.53 14.26
CA LEU A 265 4.74 -19.20 13.51
C LEU A 265 4.27 -18.39 12.29
N ALA A 266 4.22 -17.05 12.41
CA ALA A 266 3.87 -16.16 11.31
C ALA A 266 4.90 -16.26 10.17
N GLU A 267 6.20 -16.20 10.47
CA GLU A 267 7.26 -16.38 9.49
C GLU A 267 7.16 -17.74 8.79
N GLU A 268 7.02 -18.83 9.54
CA GLU A 268 6.89 -20.17 8.97
C GLU A 268 5.69 -20.29 8.02
N LYS A 269 4.56 -19.65 8.37
CA LYS A 269 3.33 -19.70 7.58
C LYS A 269 3.43 -18.87 6.31
N GLU A 270 3.95 -17.66 6.41
CA GLU A 270 4.19 -16.79 5.26
C GLU A 270 5.20 -17.40 4.30
N SER A 271 6.30 -17.95 4.80
CA SER A 271 7.30 -18.64 3.99
C SER A 271 6.72 -19.82 3.22
N LYS A 272 5.79 -20.57 3.80
CA LYS A 272 5.08 -21.67 3.11
C LYS A 272 4.10 -21.14 2.05
N MET A 273 3.43 -20.01 2.29
CA MET A 273 2.49 -19.40 1.35
C MET A 273 3.20 -18.80 0.14
N LEU A 274 4.42 -18.26 0.32
CA LEU A 274 5.22 -17.65 -0.74
C LEU A 274 5.88 -18.67 -1.68
N CYS A 275 5.73 -19.96 -1.46
CA CYS A 275 6.40 -21.03 -2.18
C CYS A 275 7.92 -21.09 -1.99
N ASP A 276 8.41 -22.20 -1.48
CA ASP A 276 9.74 -22.43 -0.87
C ASP A 276 11.02 -22.15 -1.67
N LYS A 277 11.00 -21.44 -2.80
CA LYS A 277 12.20 -21.17 -3.62
C LYS A 277 12.21 -19.80 -4.28
N ASN A 278 11.76 -18.79 -3.57
CA ASN A 278 11.69 -17.43 -4.06
C ASN A 278 12.70 -16.59 -3.27
N GLU A 279 13.40 -15.68 -3.92
CA GLU A 279 14.32 -14.73 -3.29
C GLU A 279 13.67 -13.96 -2.11
N TYR A 280 12.37 -13.65 -2.21
CA TYR A 280 11.62 -12.99 -1.14
C TYR A 280 11.43 -13.86 0.09
N THR A 281 11.27 -15.16 -0.07
CA THR A 281 11.17 -16.13 1.04
C THR A 281 12.48 -16.18 1.83
N GLU A 282 13.61 -16.21 1.14
CA GLU A 282 14.93 -16.16 1.78
C GLU A 282 15.16 -14.83 2.51
N GLN A 283 14.76 -13.71 1.91
CA GLN A 283 14.85 -12.40 2.56
C GLN A 283 13.98 -12.33 3.82
N LEU A 284 12.78 -12.89 3.79
CA LEU A 284 11.89 -12.96 4.95
C LEU A 284 12.50 -13.81 6.06
N LYS A 285 12.98 -15.00 5.76
CA LYS A 285 13.64 -15.89 6.74
C LYS A 285 14.85 -15.22 7.38
N ASN A 286 15.68 -14.56 6.58
CA ASN A 286 16.84 -13.84 7.08
C ASN A 286 16.47 -12.66 7.98
N ALA A 287 15.37 -11.95 7.69
CA ALA A 287 14.88 -10.84 8.50
C ALA A 287 14.33 -11.30 9.86
N TYR A 288 13.89 -12.56 9.96
CA TYR A 288 13.31 -13.14 11.20
C TYR A 288 14.20 -14.16 11.90
N ILE A 289 15.45 -14.31 11.46
CA ILE A 289 16.38 -15.31 12.04
C ILE A 289 16.63 -15.08 13.54
N ASP A 290 16.59 -13.83 13.97
CA ASP A 290 16.81 -13.36 15.34
C ASP A 290 15.52 -12.90 16.04
N VAL A 291 14.36 -13.38 15.59
CA VAL A 291 13.06 -12.95 16.13
C VAL A 291 12.85 -13.27 17.61
N LYS A 292 13.52 -14.31 18.10
CA LYS A 292 13.41 -14.74 19.49
C LYS A 292 14.12 -13.74 20.42
N GLN A 293 13.36 -13.23 21.39
CA GLN A 293 13.87 -12.34 22.43
C GLN A 293 14.08 -13.10 23.73
N ASP A 294 15.20 -12.81 24.42
CA ASP A 294 15.50 -13.37 25.73
C ASP A 294 14.77 -12.59 26.83
N ILE A 295 14.40 -13.31 27.87
CA ILE A 295 13.71 -12.76 29.04
C ILE A 295 14.73 -12.53 30.13
N PRO A 296 14.79 -11.33 30.76
CA PRO A 296 15.68 -11.09 31.90
C PRO A 296 15.43 -12.08 33.04
N GLU A 297 16.47 -12.62 33.64
CA GLU A 297 16.38 -13.63 34.70
C GLU A 297 15.47 -13.25 35.89
N LYS A 298 15.48 -11.94 36.23
CA LYS A 298 14.69 -11.42 37.36
C LYS A 298 13.27 -10.93 36.93
N ARG A 299 12.85 -11.16 35.69
CA ARG A 299 11.52 -10.73 35.24
C ARG A 299 10.44 -11.58 35.87
N GLU A 300 9.49 -10.97 36.55
CA GLU A 300 8.35 -11.63 37.15
C GLU A 300 7.49 -12.36 36.10
N ASN A 301 6.76 -13.39 36.55
CA ASN A 301 5.88 -14.19 35.70
C ASN A 301 4.50 -13.53 35.59
N ILE A 302 4.48 -12.31 35.01
CA ILE A 302 3.31 -11.47 34.80
C ILE A 302 3.19 -11.07 33.33
N GLY A 303 2.15 -10.34 33.02
CA GLY A 303 1.79 -9.92 31.68
C GLY A 303 0.51 -10.64 31.21
N TYR A 304 -0.26 -10.03 30.34
CA TYR A 304 -1.51 -10.58 29.86
C TYR A 304 -1.66 -10.38 28.37
N VAL A 305 -2.05 -11.40 27.65
CA VAL A 305 -2.38 -11.38 26.23
C VAL A 305 -3.76 -12.01 26.05
N ASN A 306 -4.66 -11.29 25.41
CA ASN A 306 -6.00 -11.79 25.06
C ASN A 306 -6.18 -11.71 23.54
N ILE A 307 -6.67 -12.78 22.93
CA ILE A 307 -6.99 -12.84 21.51
C ILE A 307 -8.44 -13.23 21.37
N GLN A 308 -9.21 -12.40 20.70
CA GLN A 308 -10.62 -12.66 20.42
C GLN A 308 -10.85 -12.82 18.92
N LEU A 309 -11.45 -13.94 18.54
CA LEU A 309 -11.87 -14.22 17.18
C LEU A 309 -13.39 -14.08 17.10
N LEU A 310 -13.85 -13.07 16.37
CA LEU A 310 -15.26 -12.76 16.26
C LEU A 310 -15.87 -13.51 15.06
N ALA A 311 -16.97 -14.22 15.29
CA ALA A 311 -17.78 -14.82 14.24
C ALA A 311 -18.71 -13.76 13.65
N ALA A 312 -18.18 -12.88 12.82
CA ALA A 312 -18.92 -11.75 12.26
C ALA A 312 -19.25 -11.95 10.78
N THR A 313 -20.38 -11.39 10.36
CA THR A 313 -20.73 -11.22 8.94
C THR A 313 -20.19 -9.89 8.43
N PRO A 314 -20.00 -9.70 7.11
CA PRO A 314 -19.53 -8.41 6.58
C PRO A 314 -20.41 -7.21 6.95
N SER A 315 -21.68 -7.44 7.31
CA SER A 315 -22.63 -6.40 7.67
C SER A 315 -22.55 -5.93 9.13
N ASN A 316 -22.01 -6.76 10.05
CA ASN A 316 -21.96 -6.45 11.49
C ASN A 316 -20.55 -6.54 12.10
N ALA A 317 -19.53 -6.77 11.27
CA ALA A 317 -18.17 -6.96 11.75
C ALA A 317 -17.63 -5.71 12.48
N ASN A 318 -17.90 -4.53 11.93
CA ASN A 318 -17.44 -3.27 12.53
C ASN A 318 -18.10 -3.02 13.89
N ASP A 319 -19.40 -3.24 13.98
CA ASP A 319 -20.14 -3.01 15.22
C ASP A 319 -19.65 -3.94 16.34
N GLN A 320 -19.46 -5.22 16.03
CA GLN A 320 -18.91 -6.18 16.98
C GLN A 320 -17.48 -5.85 17.43
N ILE A 321 -16.62 -5.35 16.50
CA ILE A 321 -15.26 -4.92 16.85
C ILE A 321 -15.30 -3.71 17.79
N LEU A 322 -16.18 -2.75 17.55
CA LEU A 322 -16.33 -1.56 18.39
C LEU A 322 -16.82 -1.94 19.80
N GLU A 323 -17.85 -2.80 19.89
CA GLU A 323 -18.35 -3.31 21.15
C GLU A 323 -17.27 -4.05 21.97
N GLN A 324 -16.48 -4.91 21.31
CA GLN A 324 -15.39 -5.63 21.98
C GLN A 324 -14.23 -4.70 22.36
N CYS A 325 -13.98 -3.67 21.60
CA CYS A 325 -13.00 -2.63 21.94
C CYS A 325 -13.43 -1.86 23.19
N GLU A 326 -14.72 -1.48 23.27
CA GLU A 326 -15.32 -0.85 24.45
C GLU A 326 -15.19 -1.76 25.68
N GLU A 327 -15.59 -3.02 25.57
CA GLU A 327 -15.52 -3.98 26.68
C GLU A 327 -14.09 -4.15 27.19
N ALA A 328 -13.12 -4.24 26.28
CA ALA A 328 -11.71 -4.33 26.64
C ALA A 328 -11.21 -3.08 27.38
N VAL A 329 -11.57 -1.89 26.91
CA VAL A 329 -11.21 -0.63 27.58
C VAL A 329 -11.87 -0.53 28.96
N ARG A 330 -13.16 -0.84 29.10
CA ARG A 330 -13.86 -0.87 30.40
C ARG A 330 -13.18 -1.82 31.36
N THR A 331 -12.86 -3.03 30.92
CA THR A 331 -12.16 -4.05 31.74
C THR A 331 -10.83 -3.53 32.27
N LEU A 332 -10.06 -2.82 31.44
CA LEU A 332 -8.77 -2.24 31.86
C LEU A 332 -8.97 -1.10 32.88
N LEU A 333 -9.95 -0.23 32.66
CA LEU A 333 -10.28 0.85 33.59
C LEU A 333 -10.77 0.33 34.94
N ASP A 334 -11.63 -0.68 34.95
CA ASP A 334 -12.11 -1.35 36.15
C ASP A 334 -10.99 -2.05 36.94
N ALA A 335 -9.95 -2.52 36.21
CA ALA A 335 -8.72 -3.05 36.80
C ALA A 335 -7.77 -1.95 37.32
N GLY A 336 -8.13 -0.66 37.19
CA GLY A 336 -7.36 0.47 37.70
C GLY A 336 -6.28 1.01 36.73
N VAL A 337 -6.27 0.57 35.45
CA VAL A 337 -5.39 1.14 34.43
C VAL A 337 -5.88 2.53 34.06
N ARG A 338 -4.96 3.50 34.00
CA ARG A 338 -5.32 4.89 33.69
C ARG A 338 -5.56 5.06 32.19
N GLN A 339 -6.45 5.98 31.79
CA GLN A 339 -6.77 6.24 30.38
C GLN A 339 -5.52 6.53 29.52
N ASN A 340 -4.55 7.28 30.06
CA ASN A 340 -3.31 7.62 29.37
C ASN A 340 -2.30 6.46 29.25
N GLU A 341 -2.61 5.32 29.82
CA GLU A 341 -1.82 4.07 29.71
C GLU A 341 -2.42 3.09 28.69
N ILE A 342 -3.56 3.43 28.11
CA ILE A 342 -4.26 2.60 27.12
C ILE A 342 -4.00 3.17 25.73
N ALA A 343 -3.52 2.33 24.82
CA ALA A 343 -3.38 2.69 23.40
C ALA A 343 -4.14 1.71 22.52
N ILE A 344 -4.91 2.23 21.55
CA ILE A 344 -5.63 1.43 20.55
C ILE A 344 -4.90 1.58 19.23
N LEU A 345 -4.38 0.47 18.69
CA LEU A 345 -3.71 0.43 17.40
C LEU A 345 -4.65 -0.08 16.33
N VAL A 346 -4.69 0.61 15.19
CA VAL A 346 -5.57 0.28 14.07
C VAL A 346 -4.79 0.17 12.76
N ARG A 347 -5.38 -0.51 11.77
CA ARG A 347 -4.74 -0.71 10.47
C ARG A 347 -4.83 0.51 9.55
N SER A 348 -5.88 1.32 9.67
CA SER A 348 -6.12 2.48 8.81
C SER A 348 -6.59 3.69 9.61
N ASN A 349 -6.24 4.89 9.14
CA ASN A 349 -6.63 6.15 9.81
C ASN A 349 -8.15 6.35 9.83
N SER A 350 -8.88 5.86 8.81
CA SER A 350 -10.35 5.93 8.81
C SER A 350 -11.00 5.18 9.98
N THR A 351 -10.34 4.14 10.49
CA THR A 351 -10.83 3.39 11.66
C THR A 351 -10.71 4.22 12.95
N ILE A 352 -9.72 5.12 13.02
CA ILE A 352 -9.53 6.01 14.18
C ILE A 352 -10.78 6.87 14.39
N GLN A 353 -11.27 7.49 13.31
CA GLN A 353 -12.47 8.31 13.35
C GLN A 353 -13.69 7.49 13.79
N THR A 354 -13.88 6.31 13.20
CA THR A 354 -15.00 5.41 13.57
C THR A 354 -14.99 5.06 15.06
N ILE A 355 -13.80 4.77 15.63
CA ILE A 355 -13.65 4.48 17.06
C ILE A 355 -13.93 5.74 17.90
N ALA A 356 -13.43 6.90 17.47
CA ALA A 356 -13.63 8.15 18.20
C ALA A 356 -15.11 8.53 18.26
N ASP A 357 -15.84 8.43 17.15
CA ASP A 357 -17.28 8.70 17.07
C ASP A 357 -18.06 7.74 17.97
N TYR A 358 -17.75 6.43 17.90
CA TYR A 358 -18.39 5.42 18.74
C TYR A 358 -18.14 5.68 20.23
N PHE A 359 -16.91 5.96 20.64
CA PHE A 359 -16.56 6.19 22.04
C PHE A 359 -17.15 7.50 22.58
N SER A 360 -17.30 8.52 21.75
CA SER A 360 -17.96 9.76 22.17
C SER A 360 -19.43 9.55 22.58
N GLU A 361 -20.10 8.56 21.98
CA GLU A 361 -21.48 8.19 22.32
C GLU A 361 -21.53 7.16 23.47
N ALA A 362 -20.73 6.08 23.36
CA ALA A 362 -20.77 4.95 24.29
C ALA A 362 -20.04 5.20 25.62
N MET A 363 -19.00 6.04 25.60
CA MET A 363 -18.10 6.30 26.73
C MET A 363 -17.71 7.79 26.83
N PRO A 364 -18.66 8.70 27.07
CA PRO A 364 -18.44 10.15 27.05
C PRO A 364 -17.43 10.66 28.10
N ASP A 365 -17.17 9.88 29.14
CA ASP A 365 -16.19 10.21 30.19
C ASP A 365 -14.75 9.88 29.80
N ILE A 366 -14.53 9.21 28.66
CA ILE A 366 -13.21 8.84 28.18
C ILE A 366 -12.68 9.89 27.23
N LYS A 367 -11.47 10.38 27.51
CA LYS A 367 -10.76 11.31 26.64
C LYS A 367 -9.89 10.54 25.66
N MET A 368 -10.30 10.50 24.39
CA MET A 368 -9.48 9.97 23.32
C MET A 368 -8.55 11.05 22.79
N VAL A 369 -7.29 10.71 22.56
CA VAL A 369 -6.29 11.60 21.95
C VAL A 369 -5.75 10.95 20.67
N SER A 370 -5.87 11.65 19.56
CA SER A 370 -5.31 11.24 18.28
C SER A 370 -5.08 12.45 17.40
N ASP A 371 -3.92 12.53 16.77
CA ASP A 371 -3.61 13.60 15.81
C ASP A 371 -4.47 13.52 14.54
N GLU A 372 -5.00 12.34 14.21
CA GLU A 372 -5.82 12.11 13.01
C GLU A 372 -7.33 12.21 13.26
N ALA A 373 -7.80 11.88 14.45
CA ALA A 373 -9.25 11.84 14.75
C ALA A 373 -9.89 13.23 14.74
N PHE A 374 -9.13 14.28 15.01
CA PHE A 374 -9.67 15.64 15.20
C PHE A 374 -9.05 16.66 14.23
N ARG A 375 -8.46 16.22 13.13
CA ARG A 375 -8.03 17.14 12.09
C ARG A 375 -9.21 17.75 11.37
N LEU A 376 -9.32 19.07 11.41
CA LEU A 376 -10.41 19.83 10.80
C LEU A 376 -10.55 19.60 9.29
N ASP A 377 -9.44 19.30 8.60
CA ASP A 377 -9.42 18.98 7.17
C ASP A 377 -10.03 17.60 6.83
N ASN A 378 -10.26 16.74 7.81
CA ASN A 378 -10.98 15.47 7.62
C ASN A 378 -12.51 15.66 7.68
N SER A 379 -12.98 16.73 8.32
CA SER A 379 -14.41 17.04 8.42
C SER A 379 -14.97 17.52 7.09
N ILE A 380 -15.99 16.82 6.59
CA ILE A 380 -16.69 17.26 5.37
C ILE A 380 -17.50 18.53 5.62
N ALA A 381 -18.07 18.70 6.81
CA ALA A 381 -18.83 19.90 7.17
C ALA A 381 -17.92 21.14 7.23
N VAL A 382 -16.76 21.04 7.89
CA VAL A 382 -15.78 22.12 7.94
C VAL A 382 -15.26 22.45 6.53
N ASN A 383 -14.94 21.44 5.74
CA ASN A 383 -14.48 21.63 4.37
C ASN A 383 -15.53 22.32 3.48
N ILE A 384 -16.83 22.03 3.66
CA ILE A 384 -17.91 22.73 2.96
C ILE A 384 -17.94 24.19 3.38
N ILE A 385 -17.87 24.51 4.69
CA ILE A 385 -17.86 25.88 5.18
C ILE A 385 -16.68 26.66 4.61
N ILE A 386 -15.47 26.12 4.70
CA ILE A 386 -14.26 26.76 4.19
C ILE A 386 -14.32 26.95 2.67
N ALA A 387 -14.77 25.94 1.93
CA ALA A 387 -14.93 26.02 0.48
C ALA A 387 -16.02 27.06 0.08
N ALA A 388 -17.10 27.15 0.85
CA ALA A 388 -18.13 28.17 0.62
C ALA A 388 -17.60 29.58 0.88
N MET A 389 -16.85 29.80 1.97
CA MET A 389 -16.18 31.08 2.24
C MET A 389 -15.20 31.46 1.14
N HIS A 390 -14.40 30.52 0.70
CA HIS A 390 -13.43 30.72 -0.40
C HIS A 390 -14.15 31.06 -1.71
N PHE A 391 -15.22 30.34 -2.05
CA PHE A 391 -16.00 30.58 -3.26
C PHE A 391 -16.68 31.94 -3.25
N LEU A 392 -17.21 32.40 -2.10
CA LEU A 392 -17.77 33.75 -1.97
C LEU A 392 -16.72 34.82 -2.29
N SER A 393 -15.48 34.64 -1.86
CA SER A 393 -14.37 35.56 -2.10
C SER A 393 -13.78 35.45 -3.51
N HIS A 394 -13.83 34.24 -4.13
CA HIS A 394 -13.23 33.91 -5.41
C HIS A 394 -14.23 33.13 -6.28
N PRO A 395 -15.29 33.79 -6.80
CA PRO A 395 -16.37 33.11 -7.53
C PRO A 395 -15.91 32.50 -8.86
N ASP A 396 -14.76 32.91 -9.39
CA ASP A 396 -14.17 32.38 -10.62
C ASP A 396 -13.36 31.10 -10.40
N ASP A 397 -13.14 30.68 -9.14
CA ASP A 397 -12.43 29.43 -8.84
C ASP A 397 -13.31 28.20 -9.13
N MET A 398 -13.04 27.63 -10.32
CA MET A 398 -13.75 26.45 -10.83
C MET A 398 -13.53 25.21 -9.97
N LEU A 399 -12.36 25.07 -9.33
CA LEU A 399 -12.02 23.89 -8.54
C LEU A 399 -12.78 23.90 -7.21
N THR A 400 -12.75 25.01 -6.49
CA THR A 400 -13.51 25.18 -5.25
C THR A 400 -15.02 25.02 -5.49
N ARG A 401 -15.53 25.61 -6.60
CA ARG A 401 -16.92 25.44 -6.98
C ARG A 401 -17.29 23.98 -7.24
N ALA A 402 -16.46 23.26 -8.00
CA ALA A 402 -16.71 21.86 -8.30
C ALA A 402 -16.68 20.99 -7.03
N PHE A 403 -15.72 21.25 -6.13
CA PHE A 403 -15.65 20.57 -4.83
C PHE A 403 -16.93 20.83 -4.01
N LEU A 404 -17.34 22.09 -3.87
CA LEU A 404 -18.50 22.49 -3.08
C LEU A 404 -19.79 21.83 -3.60
N VAL A 405 -20.01 21.86 -4.92
CA VAL A 405 -21.16 21.21 -5.55
C VAL A 405 -21.12 19.69 -5.29
N LYS A 406 -19.97 19.06 -5.51
CA LYS A 406 -19.81 17.61 -5.29
C LYS A 406 -20.09 17.24 -3.83
N ALA A 407 -19.46 17.94 -2.89
CA ALA A 407 -19.61 17.67 -1.47
C ALA A 407 -21.07 17.85 -1.02
N TYR A 408 -21.72 18.93 -1.37
CA TYR A 408 -23.11 19.20 -1.04
C TYR A 408 -24.05 18.15 -1.62
N GLN A 409 -23.96 17.87 -2.91
CA GLN A 409 -24.85 16.91 -3.58
C GLN A 409 -24.67 15.47 -3.08
N THR A 410 -23.42 15.03 -2.88
CA THR A 410 -23.17 13.62 -2.55
C THR A 410 -23.17 13.33 -1.04
N LYS A 411 -22.69 14.26 -0.21
CA LYS A 411 -22.52 14.03 1.23
C LYS A 411 -23.69 14.56 2.05
N VAL A 412 -24.24 15.71 1.70
CA VAL A 412 -25.37 16.30 2.40
C VAL A 412 -26.68 15.78 1.81
N LEU A 413 -26.96 16.01 0.53
CA LEU A 413 -28.20 15.59 -0.13
C LEU A 413 -28.25 14.09 -0.45
N ARG A 414 -27.12 13.37 -0.33
CA ARG A 414 -26.99 11.92 -0.63
C ARG A 414 -27.50 11.52 -2.02
N ASN A 415 -27.37 12.42 -2.99
CA ASN A 415 -27.82 12.22 -4.35
C ASN A 415 -26.90 11.25 -5.10
N LYS A 416 -27.34 9.98 -5.24
CA LYS A 416 -26.55 8.91 -5.90
C LYS A 416 -26.45 9.05 -7.41
N ASP A 417 -27.31 9.85 -8.04
CA ASP A 417 -27.37 10.03 -9.49
C ASP A 417 -26.51 11.19 -10.00
N MET A 418 -25.74 11.83 -9.13
CA MET A 418 -24.85 12.92 -9.47
C MET A 418 -23.49 12.38 -9.95
N TYR A 419 -23.34 12.23 -11.25
CA TYR A 419 -22.09 11.84 -11.89
C TYR A 419 -21.21 13.05 -12.18
N GLU A 420 -19.90 12.87 -12.17
CA GLU A 420 -18.92 13.92 -12.48
C GLU A 420 -19.16 14.59 -13.85
N SER A 421 -19.60 13.83 -14.86
CA SER A 421 -19.96 14.37 -16.16
C SER A 421 -21.16 15.32 -16.15
N LYS A 422 -22.12 15.14 -15.24
CA LYS A 422 -23.25 16.08 -15.06
C LYS A 422 -22.80 17.39 -14.42
N MET A 423 -21.79 17.35 -13.55
CA MET A 423 -21.24 18.53 -12.89
C MET A 423 -20.42 19.39 -13.87
N ILE A 424 -19.60 18.75 -14.72
CA ILE A 424 -18.71 19.44 -15.67
C ILE A 424 -19.49 20.11 -16.80
N ASN A 425 -20.58 19.49 -17.25
CA ASN A 425 -21.42 20.00 -18.35
C ASN A 425 -22.53 20.96 -17.91
N ALA A 426 -22.64 21.26 -16.62
CA ALA A 426 -23.65 22.17 -16.15
C ALA A 426 -23.24 23.61 -16.47
N GLU A 427 -23.80 24.20 -17.56
CA GLU A 427 -23.82 25.65 -17.77
C GLU A 427 -24.30 26.40 -16.53
N ASN A 428 -24.83 25.68 -15.55
CA ASN A 428 -25.47 26.18 -14.34
C ASN A 428 -25.04 25.40 -13.10
N MET A 429 -23.74 25.26 -12.84
CA MET A 429 -23.25 24.65 -11.59
C MET A 429 -23.82 25.36 -10.34
N ALA A 430 -24.11 26.63 -10.43
CA ALA A 430 -24.74 27.42 -9.36
C ALA A 430 -26.14 26.89 -8.97
N SER A 431 -26.90 26.31 -9.90
CA SER A 431 -28.22 25.73 -9.59
C SER A 431 -28.16 24.44 -8.77
N LEU A 432 -26.99 23.87 -8.59
CA LEU A 432 -26.75 22.66 -7.81
C LEU A 432 -26.37 22.97 -6.33
N LEU A 433 -26.18 24.25 -6.01
CA LEU A 433 -25.95 24.75 -4.65
C LEU A 433 -27.27 25.26 -4.01
N PRO A 434 -27.31 25.44 -2.69
CA PRO A 434 -28.46 26.06 -2.05
C PRO A 434 -28.81 27.43 -2.69
N GLN A 435 -30.07 27.66 -3.00
CA GLN A 435 -30.48 28.87 -3.71
C GLN A 435 -30.16 30.14 -2.89
N GLU A 436 -30.35 30.09 -1.57
CA GLU A 436 -30.00 31.16 -0.66
C GLU A 436 -28.51 31.52 -0.70
N PHE A 437 -27.62 30.53 -0.78
CA PHE A 437 -26.18 30.76 -0.91
C PHE A 437 -25.81 31.53 -2.20
N VAL A 438 -26.50 31.23 -3.30
CA VAL A 438 -26.24 31.85 -4.61
C VAL A 438 -26.83 33.25 -4.68
N THR A 439 -28.06 33.46 -4.18
CA THR A 439 -28.77 34.74 -4.28
C THR A 439 -28.23 35.78 -3.31
N ASP A 440 -27.84 35.37 -2.11
CA ASP A 440 -27.48 36.28 -1.02
C ASP A 440 -25.99 36.45 -0.83
N SER A 441 -25.19 36.05 -1.83
CA SER A 441 -23.73 36.03 -1.78
C SER A 441 -23.09 37.37 -1.31
N ALA A 442 -23.61 38.49 -1.76
CA ALA A 442 -23.13 39.81 -1.35
C ALA A 442 -23.43 40.14 0.12
N ALA A 443 -24.61 39.72 0.61
CA ALA A 443 -24.97 39.89 2.01
C ALA A 443 -24.14 38.99 2.93
N LEU A 444 -23.89 37.74 2.51
CA LEU A 444 -23.03 36.80 3.23
C LEU A 444 -21.61 37.33 3.39
N LEU A 445 -21.02 37.90 2.36
CA LEU A 445 -19.67 38.51 2.41
C LEU A 445 -19.57 39.69 3.39
N SER A 446 -20.66 40.31 3.77
CA SER A 446 -20.66 41.43 4.74
C SER A 446 -20.71 40.98 6.19
N LEU A 447 -20.96 39.70 6.46
CA LEU A 447 -21.02 39.16 7.82
C LEU A 447 -19.65 39.03 8.48
N PRO A 448 -19.54 39.19 9.80
CA PRO A 448 -18.37 38.77 10.55
C PRO A 448 -18.09 37.27 10.33
N LEU A 449 -16.81 36.89 10.42
CA LEU A 449 -16.35 35.54 10.06
C LEU A 449 -17.11 34.44 10.81
N PHE A 450 -17.33 34.60 12.10
CA PHE A 450 -18.07 33.65 12.93
C PHE A 450 -19.53 33.52 12.48
N GLU A 451 -20.23 34.67 12.31
CA GLU A 451 -21.60 34.69 11.85
C GLU A 451 -21.78 34.12 10.45
N LEU A 452 -20.80 34.38 9.58
CA LEU A 452 -20.73 33.78 8.23
C LEU A 452 -20.64 32.24 8.33
N GLY A 453 -19.77 31.72 9.21
CA GLY A 453 -19.63 30.28 9.45
C GLY A 453 -20.95 29.65 9.89
N GLU A 454 -21.62 30.23 10.92
CA GLU A 454 -22.92 29.75 11.39
C GLU A 454 -24.01 29.83 10.31
N ARG A 455 -24.00 30.90 9.51
CA ARG A 455 -24.98 31.05 8.45
C ARG A 455 -24.79 30.02 7.35
N LEU A 456 -23.54 29.74 6.96
CA LEU A 456 -23.19 28.70 5.99
C LEU A 456 -23.56 27.30 6.53
N TYR A 457 -23.31 27.03 7.81
CA TYR A 457 -23.77 25.79 8.45
C TYR A 457 -25.27 25.56 8.29
N GLN A 458 -26.08 26.61 8.46
CA GLN A 458 -27.55 26.54 8.31
C GLN A 458 -27.94 26.37 6.84
N ILE A 459 -27.39 27.17 5.92
CA ILE A 459 -27.72 27.16 4.49
C ILE A 459 -27.41 25.81 3.84
N PHE A 460 -26.31 25.20 4.22
CA PHE A 460 -25.90 23.89 3.68
C PHE A 460 -26.48 22.70 4.47
N HIS A 461 -27.33 22.93 5.48
CA HIS A 461 -27.93 21.88 6.31
C HIS A 461 -26.92 20.90 6.89
N LEU A 462 -25.79 21.40 7.39
CA LEU A 462 -24.68 20.54 7.85
C LEU A 462 -25.00 19.78 9.14
N ASN A 463 -26.05 20.13 9.85
CA ASN A 463 -26.61 19.35 10.97
C ASN A 463 -27.17 17.97 10.56
N GLU A 464 -27.41 17.74 9.26
CA GLU A 464 -27.84 16.44 8.74
C GLU A 464 -26.67 15.47 8.47
N VAL A 465 -25.44 15.97 8.52
CA VAL A 465 -24.22 15.17 8.32
C VAL A 465 -23.81 14.60 9.67
N LYS A 466 -24.01 13.30 9.84
CA LYS A 466 -23.71 12.62 11.10
C LYS A 466 -22.21 12.56 11.39
N GLY A 467 -21.84 12.64 12.67
CA GLY A 467 -20.46 12.48 13.13
C GLY A 467 -19.56 13.72 12.96
N GLU A 468 -20.14 14.89 12.60
CA GLU A 468 -19.38 16.12 12.34
C GLU A 468 -19.35 17.11 13.52
N ASP A 469 -20.15 16.88 14.56
CA ASP A 469 -20.36 17.84 15.66
C ASP A 469 -19.05 18.19 16.39
N ALA A 470 -18.21 17.19 16.68
CA ALA A 470 -16.95 17.41 17.38
C ALA A 470 -15.98 18.29 16.56
N TYR A 471 -15.95 18.12 15.24
CA TYR A 471 -15.14 18.93 14.34
C TYR A 471 -15.66 20.35 14.22
N LEU A 472 -16.98 20.52 14.17
CA LEU A 472 -17.61 21.83 14.12
C LEU A 472 -17.36 22.63 15.41
N TYR A 473 -17.45 21.99 16.57
CA TYR A 473 -17.06 22.64 17.84
C TYR A 473 -15.59 23.07 17.83
N ALA A 474 -14.68 22.18 17.42
CA ALA A 474 -13.26 22.50 17.33
C ALA A 474 -12.99 23.61 16.29
N PHE A 475 -13.72 23.65 15.19
CA PHE A 475 -13.62 24.67 14.16
C PHE A 475 -14.08 26.04 14.66
N TYR A 476 -15.19 26.12 15.40
CA TYR A 476 -15.65 27.38 15.97
C TYR A 476 -14.82 27.90 17.15
N ASP A 477 -14.03 27.00 17.77
CA ASP A 477 -13.14 27.34 18.90
C ASP A 477 -11.75 27.78 18.40
N SER A 478 -11.40 27.53 17.13
CA SER A 478 -10.12 27.86 16.51
C SER A 478 -10.12 29.23 15.83
#